data_64d2c5b4175670b97bc0e9dd9aea34b5
#
_entry.id   64d2c5b4175670b97bc0e9dd9aea34b5
#
_cell.length_a   1.000
_cell.length_b   1.000
_cell.length_c   1.000
_cell.angle_alpha   90.00
_cell.angle_beta   90.00
_cell.angle_gamma   90.00
#
_symmetry.space_group_name_H-M   'P 1'
#
loop_
_entity.id
_entity.type
_entity.pdbx_description
1 polymer ?
#
loop_
_entity_poly.entity_id
_entity_poly.type
_entity_poly.pdbx_seq_one_letter_code
_entity_poly.pdbx_strand_id
1 'polypeptide(L)'
;MARHTSKHMIAPVLLLSAAAMMNACHKDQAGTAAPAAQVKPKAPVTPNLGPSVAEQTATMVDAPVQGKSQLPVQLKFELTQHPKMGQAVEINLALIAQIDGSPAIIKVTGGDGLTVPSEASEFNIPAAAAGEIYRQTVNVTPAAEGVLLLGVTVSLKHDELTDLKTFSIPLIADR
;
A
#
# COMPACT_ATOMS: atom_id res chain seq x y z
N MET A 1 -27.08 10.92 -37.94
CA MET A 1 -28.19 9.97 -37.82
C MET A 1 -27.64 8.64 -37.36
N ALA A 2 -28.02 8.22 -36.24
CA ALA A 2 -28.35 6.88 -35.71
C ALA A 2 -28.08 6.84 -34.20
N ARG A 3 -29.16 6.92 -33.44
CA ARG A 3 -29.25 6.71 -31.99
C ARG A 3 -29.29 5.19 -31.76
N HIS A 4 -28.45 4.69 -30.85
CA HIS A 4 -28.69 3.37 -30.24
C HIS A 4 -28.90 3.52 -28.76
N THR A 5 -30.17 3.44 -28.38
CA THR A 5 -30.70 3.28 -27.04
C THR A 5 -30.69 1.77 -26.73
N SER A 6 -29.97 1.30 -25.73
CA SER A 6 -30.15 -0.04 -25.20
C SER A 6 -30.59 0.03 -23.73
N LYS A 7 -31.85 -0.32 -23.53
CA LYS A 7 -32.51 -0.57 -22.25
C LYS A 7 -32.26 -2.04 -21.89
N HIS A 8 -31.76 -2.34 -20.73
CA HIS A 8 -31.93 -3.62 -20.02
C HIS A 8 -32.24 -3.31 -18.57
N MET A 9 -33.42 -3.36 -18.23
CA MET A 9 -34.35 -4.33 -17.64
C MET A 9 -33.82 -5.02 -16.39
N ILE A 10 -34.49 -4.64 -15.32
CA ILE A 10 -34.41 -5.01 -13.90
C ILE A 10 -35.08 -6.39 -13.73
N ALA A 11 -34.53 -7.22 -12.89
CA ALA A 11 -35.26 -8.29 -12.23
C ALA A 11 -34.83 -8.40 -10.76
N PRO A 12 -35.78 -8.35 -9.79
CA PRO A 12 -35.50 -8.60 -8.39
C PRO A 12 -35.69 -10.09 -8.08
N VAL A 13 -34.78 -10.69 -7.38
CA VAL A 13 -34.98 -12.00 -6.74
C VAL A 13 -35.02 -11.80 -5.23
N LEU A 14 -36.21 -11.92 -4.73
CA LEU A 14 -36.56 -12.09 -3.32
C LEU A 14 -36.33 -13.55 -2.94
N LEU A 15 -35.56 -13.79 -1.89
CA LEU A 15 -35.58 -15.09 -1.21
C LEU A 15 -35.52 -14.87 0.30
N LEU A 16 -36.72 -15.06 0.88
CA LEU A 16 -36.98 -15.27 2.31
C LEU A 16 -36.43 -16.65 2.70
N SER A 17 -35.76 -16.74 3.82
CA SER A 17 -35.68 -17.98 4.59
C SER A 17 -35.50 -17.66 6.06
N ALA A 18 -36.60 -17.83 6.79
CA ALA A 18 -36.66 -17.90 8.23
C ALA A 18 -36.33 -19.34 8.68
N ALA A 19 -35.51 -19.48 9.71
CA ALA A 19 -35.48 -20.70 10.50
C ALA A 19 -35.17 -20.33 11.96
N ALA A 20 -36.20 -20.42 12.76
CA ALA A 20 -36.19 -20.46 14.23
C ALA A 20 -35.93 -21.90 14.68
N MET A 21 -35.17 -22.12 15.75
CA MET A 21 -35.22 -23.24 16.70
C MET A 21 -34.44 -22.82 17.94
N MET A 22 -35.09 -22.48 19.02
CA MET A 22 -35.65 -23.30 20.12
C MET A 22 -34.63 -24.13 20.91
N ASN A 23 -34.53 -23.71 22.16
CA ASN A 23 -34.53 -24.54 23.40
C ASN A 23 -33.31 -25.42 23.73
N ALA A 24 -32.75 -25.16 24.91
CA ALA A 24 -32.93 -26.11 26.02
C ALA A 24 -32.37 -25.52 27.32
N CYS A 25 -33.26 -25.28 28.26
CA CYS A 25 -32.95 -25.24 29.69
C CYS A 25 -32.38 -26.59 30.11
N HIS A 26 -31.25 -26.59 30.82
CA HIS A 26 -30.89 -27.74 31.66
C HIS A 26 -30.64 -27.29 33.10
N LYS A 27 -31.36 -27.91 33.92
CA LYS A 27 -31.61 -27.85 35.35
C LYS A 27 -30.36 -28.21 36.16
N ASP A 28 -30.31 -27.60 37.31
CA ASP A 28 -29.53 -27.89 38.51
C ASP A 28 -28.89 -29.28 38.62
N GLN A 29 -27.59 -29.27 38.89
CA GLN A 29 -26.96 -30.34 39.66
C GLN A 29 -26.02 -29.74 40.70
N ALA A 30 -26.49 -29.75 41.94
CA ALA A 30 -25.64 -29.58 43.13
C ALA A 30 -24.69 -30.77 43.22
N GLY A 31 -23.42 -30.53 43.44
CA GLY A 31 -22.50 -31.61 43.71
C GLY A 31 -21.04 -31.20 43.81
N THR A 32 -20.55 -31.07 45.02
CA THR A 32 -19.19 -31.38 45.49
C THR A 32 -18.11 -30.36 45.16
N ALA A 33 -17.73 -29.62 46.17
CA ALA A 33 -16.51 -28.80 46.23
C ALA A 33 -15.27 -29.66 45.96
N ALA A 34 -14.61 -29.41 44.81
CA ALA A 34 -13.26 -29.86 44.57
C ALA A 34 -12.29 -28.70 44.90
N PRO A 35 -11.10 -28.98 45.42
CA PRO A 35 -10.17 -27.95 45.90
C PRO A 35 -9.73 -27.04 44.73
N ALA A 36 -9.73 -25.74 45.01
CA ALA A 36 -9.32 -24.70 44.09
C ALA A 36 -7.88 -24.98 43.57
N ALA A 37 -7.77 -25.45 42.34
CA ALA A 37 -6.53 -25.43 41.62
C ALA A 37 -6.15 -23.97 41.42
N GLN A 38 -5.05 -23.55 42.05
CA GLN A 38 -4.45 -22.26 41.85
C GLN A 38 -4.12 -22.12 40.37
N VAL A 39 -4.89 -21.33 39.65
CA VAL A 39 -4.58 -20.90 38.29
C VAL A 39 -3.35 -20.01 38.37
N LYS A 40 -2.20 -20.59 38.06
CA LYS A 40 -0.93 -19.87 37.89
C LYS A 40 -1.21 -18.74 36.88
N PRO A 41 -0.91 -17.47 37.21
CA PRO A 41 -1.11 -16.38 36.26
C PRO A 41 -0.34 -16.71 34.99
N LYS A 42 -1.06 -16.88 33.89
CA LYS A 42 -0.44 -16.98 32.55
C LYS A 42 0.30 -15.67 32.30
N ALA A 43 1.62 -15.75 32.16
CA ALA A 43 2.44 -14.60 31.83
C ALA A 43 1.81 -13.85 30.64
N PRO A 44 1.80 -12.51 30.64
CA PRO A 44 1.28 -11.76 29.51
C PRO A 44 2.04 -12.18 28.27
N VAL A 45 1.30 -12.71 27.28
CA VAL A 45 1.86 -13.01 25.95
C VAL A 45 2.13 -11.66 25.33
N THR A 46 3.38 -11.23 25.32
CA THR A 46 3.81 -10.07 24.54
C THR A 46 3.55 -10.43 23.07
N PRO A 47 2.68 -9.71 22.36
CA PRO A 47 2.51 -9.96 20.94
C PRO A 47 3.86 -9.75 20.28
N ASN A 48 4.31 -10.76 19.54
CA ASN A 48 5.52 -10.66 18.74
C ASN A 48 5.19 -9.74 17.56
N LEU A 49 5.24 -8.42 17.81
CA LEU A 49 5.10 -7.40 16.79
C LEU A 49 6.31 -7.56 15.88
N GLY A 50 6.09 -7.94 14.63
CA GLY A 50 7.11 -7.94 13.60
C GLY A 50 7.83 -6.58 13.54
N PRO A 51 8.92 -6.45 12.76
CA PRO A 51 9.69 -5.22 12.70
C PRO A 51 8.77 -4.05 12.30
N SER A 52 8.88 -2.92 12.99
CA SER A 52 8.10 -1.72 12.72
C SER A 52 8.39 -1.15 11.32
N VAL A 53 7.48 -0.35 10.79
CA VAL A 53 7.70 0.38 9.50
C VAL A 53 9.02 1.14 9.52
N ALA A 54 9.37 1.77 10.65
CA ALA A 54 10.61 2.52 10.81
C ALA A 54 11.84 1.62 10.69
N GLU A 55 11.84 0.45 11.32
CA GLU A 55 12.94 -0.53 11.22
C GLU A 55 13.08 -1.09 9.81
N GLN A 56 11.96 -1.37 9.14
CA GLN A 56 11.95 -1.91 7.79
C GLN A 56 12.43 -0.91 6.73
N THR A 57 12.37 0.38 7.00
CA THR A 57 12.76 1.46 6.07
C THR A 57 13.90 2.32 6.60
N ALA A 58 14.67 1.81 7.57
CA ALA A 58 15.72 2.58 8.27
C ALA A 58 16.83 3.08 7.34
N THR A 59 17.15 2.36 6.26
CA THR A 59 18.16 2.74 5.27
C THR A 59 17.63 3.63 4.15
N MET A 60 16.31 3.78 4.06
CA MET A 60 15.65 4.53 2.98
C MET A 60 15.47 6.00 3.36
N VAL A 61 15.53 6.86 2.35
CA VAL A 61 15.36 8.30 2.48
C VAL A 61 13.93 8.69 2.08
N ASP A 62 13.34 9.68 2.76
CA ASP A 62 12.04 10.21 2.39
C ASP A 62 12.11 10.96 1.05
N ALA A 63 11.22 10.63 0.12
CA ALA A 63 11.11 11.32 -1.15
C ALA A 63 10.44 12.70 -0.94
N PRO A 64 11.03 13.79 -1.45
CA PRO A 64 10.42 15.11 -1.38
C PRO A 64 9.08 15.18 -2.10
N VAL A 65 8.08 15.78 -1.44
CA VAL A 65 6.73 15.98 -2.00
C VAL A 65 6.73 17.19 -2.93
N GLN A 66 6.16 17.05 -4.11
CA GLN A 66 5.89 18.14 -5.03
C GLN A 66 4.45 18.64 -4.89
N GLY A 67 4.30 19.96 -4.79
CA GLY A 67 2.99 20.59 -4.70
C GLY A 67 2.33 20.44 -3.32
N LYS A 68 1.03 20.70 -3.30
CA LYS A 68 0.19 20.61 -2.09
C LYS A 68 -0.76 19.42 -2.26
N SER A 69 -0.51 18.36 -1.55
CA SER A 69 -1.41 17.21 -1.48
C SER A 69 -1.57 16.80 -0.03
N GLN A 70 -2.82 16.50 0.37
CA GLN A 70 -3.14 16.03 1.71
C GLN A 70 -3.26 14.49 1.76
N LEU A 71 -3.04 13.81 0.63
CA LEU A 71 -3.07 12.35 0.60
C LEU A 71 -2.07 11.78 1.62
N PRO A 72 -2.54 11.04 2.64
CA PRO A 72 -1.71 10.55 3.72
C PRO A 72 -0.94 9.29 3.30
N VAL A 73 0.01 9.46 2.39
CA VAL A 73 0.98 8.46 1.98
C VAL A 73 2.39 9.03 2.09
N GLN A 74 3.35 8.18 2.40
CA GLN A 74 4.78 8.48 2.39
C GLN A 74 5.45 7.61 1.34
N LEU A 75 6.43 8.19 0.66
CA LEU A 75 7.29 7.45 -0.26
C LEU A 75 8.72 7.57 0.25
N LYS A 76 9.38 6.42 0.40
CA LYS A 76 10.81 6.35 0.68
C LYS A 76 11.52 5.68 -0.48
N PHE A 77 12.80 6.00 -0.64
CA PHE A 77 13.62 5.41 -1.69
C PHE A 77 15.03 5.11 -1.21
N GLU A 78 15.67 4.18 -1.89
CA GLU A 78 17.07 3.82 -1.70
C GLU A 78 17.70 3.53 -3.06
N LEU A 79 18.90 4.08 -3.28
CA LEU A 79 19.70 3.77 -4.44
C LEU A 79 20.64 2.60 -4.12
N THR A 80 20.63 1.57 -4.93
CA THR A 80 21.52 0.42 -4.72
C THR A 80 22.95 0.72 -5.13
N GLN A 81 23.15 1.71 -6.01
CA GLN A 81 24.45 2.13 -6.50
C GLN A 81 24.43 3.59 -6.92
N HIS A 82 25.62 4.17 -7.04
CA HIS A 82 25.77 5.55 -7.52
C HIS A 82 25.40 5.65 -9.01
N PRO A 83 24.51 6.59 -9.41
CA PRO A 83 24.09 6.75 -10.79
C PRO A 83 25.25 7.15 -11.71
N LYS A 84 25.37 6.50 -12.87
CA LYS A 84 26.33 6.86 -13.90
C LYS A 84 25.62 7.00 -15.25
N MET A 85 26.06 7.95 -16.05
CA MET A 85 25.52 8.17 -17.38
C MET A 85 25.64 6.89 -18.23
N GLY A 86 24.53 6.50 -18.89
CA GLY A 86 24.46 5.33 -19.76
C GLY A 86 24.38 3.98 -19.04
N GLN A 87 24.41 3.94 -17.70
CA GLN A 87 24.28 2.71 -16.92
C GLN A 87 22.94 2.66 -16.21
N ALA A 88 22.30 1.49 -16.26
CA ALA A 88 21.06 1.27 -15.53
C ALA A 88 21.34 1.27 -14.02
N VAL A 89 20.51 1.99 -13.27
CA VAL A 89 20.54 2.11 -11.81
C VAL A 89 19.24 1.58 -11.25
N GLU A 90 19.34 0.74 -10.25
CA GLU A 90 18.22 0.21 -9.52
C GLU A 90 17.85 1.13 -8.34
N ILE A 91 16.58 1.49 -8.27
CA ILE A 91 16.00 2.30 -7.20
C ILE A 91 14.93 1.48 -6.50
N ASN A 92 15.11 1.24 -5.21
CA ASN A 92 14.11 0.63 -4.37
C ASN A 92 13.15 1.70 -3.84
N LEU A 93 11.87 1.55 -4.13
CA LEU A 93 10.80 2.40 -3.64
C LEU A 93 10.01 1.66 -2.54
N ALA A 94 9.64 2.37 -1.49
CA ALA A 94 8.73 1.89 -0.46
C ALA A 94 7.61 2.90 -0.27
N LEU A 95 6.40 2.53 -0.70
CA LEU A 95 5.18 3.28 -0.44
C LEU A 95 4.59 2.82 0.89
N ILE A 96 4.32 3.76 1.78
CA ILE A 96 3.67 3.55 3.07
C ILE A 96 2.32 4.25 3.02
N ALA A 97 1.24 3.48 2.99
CA ALA A 97 -0.10 4.01 3.08
C ALA A 97 -0.45 4.29 4.55
N GLN A 98 -1.07 5.42 4.86
CA GLN A 98 -1.53 5.76 6.20
C GLN A 98 -3.06 5.64 6.34
N ILE A 99 -3.73 5.38 5.22
CA ILE A 99 -5.17 5.08 5.12
C ILE A 99 -5.38 3.90 4.19
N ASP A 100 -6.49 3.22 4.36
CA ASP A 100 -6.93 2.19 3.43
C ASP A 100 -7.40 2.81 2.11
N GLY A 101 -7.21 2.09 1.00
CA GLY A 101 -7.71 2.52 -0.30
C GLY A 101 -7.55 1.45 -1.38
N SER A 102 -8.34 1.56 -2.45
CA SER A 102 -8.35 0.56 -3.51
C SER A 102 -8.93 1.13 -4.81
N PRO A 103 -8.19 1.09 -5.91
CA PRO A 103 -6.78 0.72 -6.02
C PRO A 103 -5.82 1.86 -5.63
N ALA A 104 -4.55 1.53 -5.38
CA ALA A 104 -3.47 2.49 -5.40
C ALA A 104 -2.62 2.28 -6.67
N ILE A 105 -2.41 3.33 -7.44
CA ILE A 105 -1.63 3.31 -8.68
C ILE A 105 -0.41 4.19 -8.48
N ILE A 106 0.76 3.65 -8.76
CA ILE A 106 2.04 4.35 -8.70
C ILE A 106 2.54 4.52 -10.13
N LYS A 107 2.71 5.77 -10.58
CA LYS A 107 3.31 6.12 -11.87
C LYS A 107 4.70 6.68 -11.66
N VAL A 108 5.67 6.14 -12.38
CA VAL A 108 7.05 6.58 -12.36
C VAL A 108 7.39 7.22 -13.71
N THR A 109 7.92 8.44 -13.67
CA THR A 109 8.28 9.21 -14.87
C THR A 109 9.69 9.74 -14.75
N GLY A 110 10.51 9.55 -15.79
CA GLY A 110 11.82 10.21 -15.89
C GLY A 110 11.63 11.67 -16.29
N GLY A 111 12.38 12.56 -15.65
CA GLY A 111 12.58 13.92 -16.14
C GLY A 111 13.59 13.95 -17.30
N ASP A 112 13.95 15.15 -17.74
CA ASP A 112 14.93 15.34 -18.82
C ASP A 112 16.24 14.62 -18.52
N GLY A 113 16.70 13.83 -19.47
CA GLY A 113 17.94 13.04 -19.33
C GLY A 113 17.81 11.78 -18.47
N LEU A 114 16.59 11.33 -18.09
CA LEU A 114 16.38 10.10 -17.34
C LEU A 114 15.37 9.19 -18.06
N THR A 115 15.80 8.01 -18.45
CA THR A 115 14.94 7.01 -19.11
C THR A 115 14.41 6.03 -18.10
N VAL A 116 13.07 5.85 -18.10
CA VAL A 116 12.35 4.82 -17.33
C VAL A 116 11.75 3.85 -18.34
N PRO A 117 12.03 2.53 -18.26
CA PRO A 117 11.39 1.53 -19.10
C PRO A 117 9.86 1.51 -18.90
N SER A 118 9.11 1.29 -19.97
CA SER A 118 7.63 1.35 -19.94
C SER A 118 7.02 0.31 -18.98
N GLU A 119 7.62 -0.86 -18.87
CA GLU A 119 7.20 -1.93 -17.94
C GLU A 119 7.40 -1.56 -16.46
N ALA A 120 8.31 -0.63 -16.19
CA ALA A 120 8.61 -0.13 -14.85
C ALA A 120 7.95 1.23 -14.54
N SER A 121 7.11 1.73 -15.44
CA SER A 121 6.51 3.07 -15.33
C SER A 121 5.20 3.11 -14.55
N GLU A 122 4.52 1.97 -14.34
CA GLU A 122 3.24 1.93 -13.62
C GLU A 122 3.10 0.64 -12.82
N PHE A 123 2.70 0.77 -11.54
CA PHE A 123 2.43 -0.34 -10.64
C PHE A 123 1.05 -0.17 -10.03
N ASN A 124 0.34 -1.30 -9.91
CA ASN A 124 -1.00 -1.33 -9.32
C ASN A 124 -1.00 -2.16 -8.03
N ILE A 125 -1.45 -1.54 -6.94
CA ILE A 125 -1.72 -2.19 -5.66
C ILE A 125 -3.25 -2.31 -5.55
N PRO A 126 -3.81 -3.52 -5.71
CA PRO A 126 -5.25 -3.69 -5.74
C PRO A 126 -5.97 -3.20 -4.48
N ALA A 127 -5.34 -3.36 -3.33
CA ALA A 127 -5.81 -2.87 -2.05
C ALA A 127 -4.63 -2.42 -1.19
N ALA A 128 -4.57 -1.13 -0.89
CA ALA A 128 -3.58 -0.58 0.03
C ALA A 128 -4.18 -0.51 1.43
N ALA A 129 -3.48 -1.04 2.43
CA ALA A 129 -3.89 -1.03 3.82
C ALA A 129 -3.05 -0.02 4.63
N ALA A 130 -3.68 0.62 5.60
CA ALA A 130 -3.03 1.57 6.49
C ALA A 130 -1.92 0.90 7.31
N GLY A 131 -0.73 1.50 7.30
CA GLY A 131 0.46 0.99 7.99
C GLY A 131 1.25 -0.06 7.23
N GLU A 132 0.79 -0.52 6.07
CA GLU A 132 1.50 -1.47 5.23
C GLU A 132 2.55 -0.79 4.34
N ILE A 133 3.63 -1.55 4.04
CA ILE A 133 4.72 -1.11 3.17
C ILE A 133 4.65 -1.87 1.85
N TYR A 134 4.51 -1.15 0.76
CA TYR A 134 4.54 -1.69 -0.59
C TYR A 134 5.88 -1.37 -1.23
N ARG A 135 6.68 -2.40 -1.50
CA ARG A 135 8.01 -2.26 -2.09
C ARG A 135 7.97 -2.52 -3.59
N GLN A 136 8.67 -1.66 -4.31
CA GLN A 136 8.84 -1.79 -5.75
C GLN A 136 10.25 -1.39 -6.16
N THR A 137 10.84 -2.15 -7.05
CA THR A 137 12.13 -1.84 -7.65
C THR A 137 11.92 -1.28 -9.04
N VAL A 138 12.60 -0.17 -9.34
CA VAL A 138 12.57 0.51 -10.63
C VAL A 138 13.97 0.63 -11.16
N ASN A 139 14.19 0.22 -12.40
CA ASN A 139 15.44 0.44 -13.10
C ASN A 139 15.34 1.70 -13.96
N VAL A 140 16.27 2.62 -13.81
CA VAL A 140 16.32 3.86 -14.60
C VAL A 140 17.69 4.01 -15.23
N THR A 141 17.79 4.70 -16.38
CA THR A 141 19.06 4.92 -17.06
C THR A 141 19.26 6.43 -17.24
N PRO A 142 20.26 7.02 -16.56
CA PRO A 142 20.68 8.38 -16.83
C PRO A 142 21.25 8.53 -18.26
N ALA A 143 20.72 9.45 -19.04
CA ALA A 143 21.22 9.77 -20.37
C ALA A 143 22.10 11.03 -20.37
N ALA A 144 22.17 11.73 -19.23
CA ALA A 144 22.97 12.92 -19.02
C ALA A 144 23.66 12.90 -17.65
N GLU A 145 24.71 13.68 -17.48
CA GLU A 145 25.35 13.94 -16.18
C GLU A 145 24.64 15.08 -15.44
N GLY A 146 24.80 15.12 -14.12
CA GLY A 146 24.26 16.16 -13.26
C GLY A 146 23.03 15.72 -12.48
N VAL A 147 22.20 16.67 -12.08
CA VAL A 147 21.00 16.41 -11.27
C VAL A 147 19.82 16.08 -12.19
N LEU A 148 19.36 14.86 -12.11
CA LEU A 148 18.21 14.34 -12.84
C LEU A 148 17.06 14.11 -11.87
N LEU A 149 15.84 14.25 -12.32
CA LEU A 149 14.65 14.10 -11.47
C LEU A 149 13.82 12.89 -11.89
N LEU A 150 13.54 12.01 -10.93
CA LEU A 150 12.57 10.95 -11.09
C LEU A 150 11.27 11.38 -10.42
N GLY A 151 10.20 11.53 -11.20
CA GLY A 151 8.85 11.80 -10.71
C GLY A 151 8.14 10.51 -10.32
N VAL A 152 7.51 10.50 -9.15
CA VAL A 152 6.64 9.39 -8.72
C VAL A 152 5.30 9.97 -8.31
N THR A 153 4.24 9.60 -9.02
CA THR A 153 2.88 10.02 -8.70
C THR A 153 2.10 8.84 -8.14
N VAL A 154 1.59 8.99 -6.95
CA VAL A 154 0.71 8.03 -6.28
C VAL A 154 -0.72 8.51 -6.38
N SER A 155 -1.58 7.67 -6.93
CA SER A 155 -3.03 7.85 -6.96
C SER A 155 -3.65 6.81 -6.04
N LEU A 156 -4.44 7.24 -5.08
CA LEU A 156 -5.15 6.34 -4.16
C LEU A 156 -6.63 6.67 -4.19
N LYS A 157 -7.43 5.65 -4.49
CA LYS A 157 -8.89 5.75 -4.37
C LYS A 157 -9.30 5.28 -2.99
N HIS A 158 -9.94 6.19 -2.25
CA HIS A 158 -10.55 5.88 -0.97
C HIS A 158 -11.97 6.47 -0.95
N ASP A 159 -12.93 5.70 -0.48
CA ASP A 159 -14.36 5.97 -0.63
C ASP A 159 -14.74 6.24 -2.09
N GLU A 160 -15.37 7.37 -2.37
CA GLU A 160 -15.73 7.81 -3.73
C GLU A 160 -14.69 8.76 -4.36
N LEU A 161 -13.61 9.09 -3.63
CA LEU A 161 -12.60 10.07 -4.04
C LEU A 161 -11.33 9.39 -4.52
N THR A 162 -10.67 10.04 -5.47
CA THR A 162 -9.32 9.68 -5.91
C THR A 162 -8.40 10.85 -5.66
N ASP A 163 -7.46 10.67 -4.76
CA ASP A 163 -6.45 11.65 -4.43
C ASP A 163 -5.10 11.31 -5.06
N LEU A 164 -4.33 12.36 -5.36
CA LEU A 164 -3.03 12.27 -6.01
C LEU A 164 -1.96 12.93 -5.14
N LYS A 165 -0.78 12.29 -5.07
CA LYS A 165 0.41 12.88 -4.47
C LYS A 165 1.63 12.62 -5.34
N THR A 166 2.37 13.68 -5.65
CA THR A 166 3.57 13.58 -6.48
C THR A 166 4.81 13.79 -5.64
N PHE A 167 5.81 12.98 -5.89
CA PHE A 167 7.14 13.04 -5.27
C PHE A 167 8.19 13.27 -6.35
N SER A 168 9.32 13.85 -5.97
CA SER A 168 10.46 14.06 -6.84
C SER A 168 11.72 13.51 -6.19
N ILE A 169 12.34 12.53 -6.80
CA ILE A 169 13.57 11.92 -6.32
C ILE A 169 14.74 12.47 -7.12
N PRO A 170 15.64 13.25 -6.50
CA PRO A 170 16.84 13.75 -7.18
C PRO A 170 17.89 12.64 -7.30
N LEU A 171 18.42 12.46 -8.49
CA LEU A 171 19.51 11.55 -8.82
C LEU A 171 20.68 12.37 -9.31
N ILE A 172 21.86 12.16 -8.73
CA ILE A 172 23.08 12.80 -9.19
C ILE A 172 23.84 11.77 -10.00
N ALA A 173 23.95 12.02 -11.32
CA ALA A 173 24.63 11.11 -12.24
C ALA A 173 25.99 11.66 -12.63
N ASP A 174 27.01 10.82 -12.51
CA ASP A 174 28.38 11.07 -12.98
C ASP A 174 28.61 10.42 -14.36
N ARG A 175 29.75 10.72 -14.93
CA ARG A 175 30.24 10.09 -16.18
C ARG A 175 30.58 8.63 -15.97
#